data_8f63255e3a3233a93f7d4c4613b8f8db
#
_entry.id   8f63255e3a3233a93f7d4c4613b8f8db
#
_cell.length_a   1.000
_cell.length_b   1.000
_cell.length_c   1.000
_cell.angle_alpha   90.00
_cell.angle_beta   90.00
_cell.angle_gamma   90.00
#
_symmetry.space_group_name_H-M   'P 1'
#
loop_
_entity.id
_entity.type
_entity.pdbx_description
1 polymer ?
#
loop_
_entity_poly.entity_id
_entity_poly.type
_entity_poly.pdbx_seq_one_letter_code
_entity_poly.pdbx_strand_id
1 'polypeptide(L)'
;MHIESGELPPRKQRAYFWGGIALLALAGLGTTLNLLLAVPEYQKVSWFLLGFFWVGGAAAVAAARGAIPAGGKVVEYGEALVVAGVLAIAIRGAVVQAFKIPSGSMLPTLLIGDHLLVSKFLYGVRVPYTDIRLLRLRSPRRGDIVVFAFPGDDSKDFIKRVIGEPGDTLEVREKKVYINGHPLEDPWGTWADARMLPPAAGKRDFFGPVTVPEGMYFVMGDNRDRSLDSRFWGFVEDARIRGKAFILYWSWDSENTRPRLRRMANIIH
;
A
#
# COMPACT_ATOMS: atom_id res chain seq x y z
N MET A 1 22.63 41.28 -35.44
CA MET A 1 21.66 40.48 -34.65
C MET A 1 22.07 39.00 -34.84
N HIS A 2 23.01 38.51 -34.02
CA HIS A 2 23.45 37.12 -34.07
C HIS A 2 22.33 36.26 -33.50
N ILE A 3 21.76 35.43 -34.34
CA ILE A 3 20.92 34.32 -33.92
C ILE A 3 21.92 33.31 -33.31
N GLU A 4 21.98 33.24 -31.96
CA GLU A 4 22.68 32.17 -31.30
C GLU A 4 22.08 30.84 -31.78
N SER A 5 22.89 30.05 -32.47
CA SER A 5 22.56 28.71 -32.88
C SER A 5 22.25 27.95 -31.58
N GLY A 6 21.01 27.47 -31.39
CA GLY A 6 20.55 26.76 -30.18
C GLY A 6 21.19 25.38 -30.00
N GLU A 7 22.45 25.24 -30.38
CA GLU A 7 23.25 24.04 -30.23
C GLU A 7 23.85 23.94 -28.82
N LEU A 8 23.67 22.79 -28.19
CA LEU A 8 24.28 22.50 -26.88
C LEU A 8 25.81 22.45 -26.98
N PRO A 9 26.54 22.99 -25.99
CA PRO A 9 27.99 22.76 -25.87
C PRO A 9 28.29 21.25 -25.88
N PRO A 10 29.43 20.79 -26.44
CA PRO A 10 29.74 19.37 -26.61
C PRO A 10 29.62 18.50 -25.32
N ARG A 11 29.96 19.10 -24.16
CA ARG A 11 29.79 18.42 -22.86
C ARG A 11 28.30 18.20 -22.52
N LYS A 12 27.45 19.20 -22.71
CA LYS A 12 26.01 19.11 -22.46
C LYS A 12 25.35 18.15 -23.47
N GLN A 13 25.75 18.22 -24.73
CA GLN A 13 25.28 17.33 -25.79
C GLN A 13 25.49 15.85 -25.44
N ARG A 14 26.72 15.50 -24.97
CA ARG A 14 27.01 14.14 -24.48
C ARG A 14 26.18 13.75 -23.27
N ALA A 15 26.00 14.66 -22.30
CA ALA A 15 25.19 14.39 -21.10
C ALA A 15 23.73 14.12 -21.47
N TYR A 16 23.13 14.91 -22.35
CA TYR A 16 21.76 14.72 -22.85
C TYR A 16 21.63 13.39 -23.62
N PHE A 17 22.61 13.06 -24.47
CA PHE A 17 22.58 11.81 -25.21
C PHE A 17 22.62 10.59 -24.28
N TRP A 18 23.62 10.50 -23.42
CA TRP A 18 23.74 9.35 -22.52
C TRP A 18 22.67 9.31 -21.45
N GLY A 19 22.25 10.46 -20.93
CA GLY A 19 21.11 10.55 -20.02
C GLY A 19 19.81 10.09 -20.67
N GLY A 20 19.54 10.50 -21.90
CA GLY A 20 18.39 10.03 -22.66
C GLY A 20 18.40 8.53 -22.94
N ILE A 21 19.56 7.98 -23.33
CA ILE A 21 19.74 6.53 -23.53
C ILE A 21 19.49 5.76 -22.23
N ALA A 22 20.01 6.26 -21.09
CA ALA A 22 19.79 5.63 -19.80
C ALA A 22 18.29 5.59 -19.43
N LEU A 23 17.55 6.69 -19.65
CA LEU A 23 16.11 6.76 -19.43
C LEU A 23 15.34 5.78 -20.30
N LEU A 24 15.69 5.67 -21.59
CA LEU A 24 15.08 4.71 -22.51
C LEU A 24 15.38 3.27 -22.09
N ALA A 25 16.59 3.00 -21.65
CA ALA A 25 16.98 1.68 -21.14
C ALA A 25 16.22 1.29 -19.87
N LEU A 26 16.06 2.24 -18.93
CA LEU A 26 15.26 2.03 -17.71
C LEU A 26 13.78 1.78 -18.03
N ALA A 27 13.21 2.57 -18.94
CA ALA A 27 11.84 2.39 -19.40
C ALA A 27 11.67 1.02 -20.09
N GLY A 28 12.61 0.62 -20.95
CA GLY A 28 12.63 -0.68 -21.61
C GLY A 28 12.74 -1.84 -20.62
N LEU A 29 13.65 -1.74 -19.64
CA LEU A 29 13.81 -2.76 -18.60
C LEU A 29 12.53 -2.88 -17.75
N GLY A 30 11.94 -1.78 -17.31
CA GLY A 30 10.69 -1.79 -16.53
C GLY A 30 9.54 -2.40 -17.34
N THR A 31 9.46 -2.12 -18.65
CA THR A 31 8.50 -2.71 -19.57
C THR A 31 8.69 -4.22 -19.66
N THR A 32 9.92 -4.68 -19.89
CA THR A 32 10.27 -6.09 -19.97
C THR A 32 9.99 -6.84 -18.68
N LEU A 33 10.36 -6.27 -17.53
CA LEU A 33 10.06 -6.85 -16.22
C LEU A 33 8.57 -7.00 -15.98
N ASN A 34 7.77 -6.00 -16.34
CA ASN A 34 6.29 -6.09 -16.22
C ASN A 34 5.69 -7.20 -17.11
N LEU A 35 6.29 -7.47 -18.27
CA LEU A 35 5.80 -8.45 -19.22
C LEU A 35 6.26 -9.89 -18.92
N LEU A 36 7.53 -10.06 -18.56
CA LEU A 36 8.16 -11.38 -18.46
C LEU A 36 8.12 -11.99 -17.06
N LEU A 37 8.14 -11.16 -16.03
CA LEU A 37 8.08 -11.66 -14.66
C LEU A 37 6.63 -11.74 -14.19
N ALA A 38 6.29 -12.85 -13.50
CA ALA A 38 5.03 -13.00 -12.79
C ALA A 38 4.97 -12.09 -11.54
N VAL A 39 5.22 -10.79 -11.75
CA VAL A 39 5.21 -9.78 -10.68
C VAL A 39 3.76 -9.55 -10.25
N PRO A 40 3.46 -9.60 -8.95
CA PRO A 40 2.12 -9.27 -8.44
C PRO A 40 1.68 -7.89 -8.93
N GLU A 41 0.39 -7.75 -9.26
CA GLU A 41 -0.18 -6.54 -9.89
C GLU A 41 0.17 -5.24 -9.13
N TYR A 42 0.22 -5.31 -7.80
CA TYR A 42 0.57 -4.16 -6.95
C TYR A 42 2.05 -3.75 -7.02
N GLN A 43 2.95 -4.62 -7.51
CA GLN A 43 4.37 -4.33 -7.68
C GLN A 43 4.72 -3.89 -9.10
N LYS A 44 3.82 -4.09 -10.07
CA LYS A 44 4.05 -3.66 -11.45
C LYS A 44 4.20 -2.15 -11.53
N VAL A 45 5.22 -1.70 -12.22
CA VAL A 45 5.35 -0.28 -12.57
C VAL A 45 4.27 0.07 -13.59
N SER A 46 3.49 1.12 -13.29
CA SER A 46 2.43 1.55 -14.20
C SER A 46 2.99 1.91 -15.57
N TRP A 47 2.38 1.40 -16.62
CA TRP A 47 2.70 1.75 -18.02
C TRP A 47 2.69 3.26 -18.25
N PHE A 48 1.78 3.96 -17.58
CA PHE A 48 1.70 5.41 -17.64
C PHE A 48 2.96 6.08 -17.07
N LEU A 49 3.50 5.59 -15.97
CA LEU A 49 4.75 6.11 -15.38
C LEU A 49 5.96 5.78 -16.25
N LEU A 50 6.02 4.59 -16.85
CA LEU A 50 7.07 4.24 -17.81
C LEU A 50 7.05 5.15 -19.02
N GLY A 51 5.86 5.58 -19.46
CA GLY A 51 5.68 6.54 -20.55
C GLY A 51 6.43 7.87 -20.33
N PHE A 52 6.53 8.36 -19.10
CA PHE A 52 7.30 9.57 -18.78
C PHE A 52 8.79 9.42 -19.11
N PHE A 53 9.37 8.26 -18.84
CA PHE A 53 10.77 7.99 -19.16
C PHE A 53 10.99 7.79 -20.67
N TRP A 54 10.03 7.20 -21.37
CA TRP A 54 10.08 7.08 -22.83
C TRP A 54 10.05 8.45 -23.49
N VAL A 55 9.12 9.32 -23.13
CA VAL A 55 8.98 10.66 -23.71
C VAL A 55 10.19 11.53 -23.36
N GLY A 56 10.59 11.58 -22.10
CA GLY A 56 11.73 12.39 -21.67
C GLY A 56 13.05 11.92 -22.26
N GLY A 57 13.26 10.60 -22.31
CA GLY A 57 14.46 10.00 -22.94
C GLY A 57 14.54 10.28 -24.42
N ALA A 58 13.43 10.14 -25.15
CA ALA A 58 13.37 10.46 -26.58
C ALA A 58 13.65 11.94 -26.85
N ALA A 59 13.06 12.86 -26.06
CA ALA A 59 13.30 14.28 -26.19
C ALA A 59 14.79 14.64 -25.95
N ALA A 60 15.41 14.07 -24.93
CA ALA A 60 16.83 14.28 -24.62
C ALA A 60 17.76 13.79 -25.75
N VAL A 61 17.48 12.62 -26.31
CA VAL A 61 18.27 12.06 -27.46
C VAL A 61 18.09 12.92 -28.70
N ALA A 62 16.85 13.37 -28.99
CA ALA A 62 16.56 14.23 -30.14
C ALA A 62 17.26 15.59 -30.01
N ALA A 63 17.29 16.19 -28.84
CA ALA A 63 18.03 17.43 -28.57
C ALA A 63 19.54 17.23 -28.72
N ALA A 64 20.09 16.15 -28.21
CA ALA A 64 21.51 15.83 -28.34
C ALA A 64 21.94 15.60 -29.77
N ARG A 65 21.04 15.15 -30.65
CA ARG A 65 21.29 14.97 -32.11
C ARG A 65 20.97 16.18 -32.94
N GLY A 66 20.56 17.32 -32.33
CA GLY A 66 20.18 18.53 -33.03
C GLY A 66 18.85 18.44 -33.80
N ALA A 67 18.07 17.37 -33.58
CA ALA A 67 16.75 17.20 -34.21
C ALA A 67 15.69 18.17 -33.68
N ILE A 68 15.87 18.63 -32.43
CA ILE A 68 15.03 19.65 -31.78
C ILE A 68 15.93 20.66 -31.04
N PRO A 69 15.50 21.92 -30.85
CA PRO A 69 16.25 22.91 -30.06
C PRO A 69 16.38 22.47 -28.62
N ALA A 70 17.60 22.42 -28.09
CA ALA A 70 17.88 21.96 -26.72
C ALA A 70 17.30 22.88 -25.63
N GLY A 71 17.07 24.16 -25.92
CA GLY A 71 16.34 25.11 -25.06
C GLY A 71 14.85 25.24 -25.40
N GLY A 72 14.35 24.36 -26.25
CA GLY A 72 12.94 24.41 -26.68
C GLY A 72 11.97 23.82 -25.66
N LYS A 73 10.70 24.23 -25.71
CA LYS A 73 9.63 23.74 -24.81
C LYS A 73 9.49 22.23 -24.78
N VAL A 74 9.81 21.53 -25.86
CA VAL A 74 9.74 20.06 -25.93
C VAL A 74 10.73 19.39 -24.96
N VAL A 75 11.95 19.93 -24.86
CA VAL A 75 12.96 19.44 -23.94
C VAL A 75 12.58 19.77 -22.50
N GLU A 76 12.16 21.00 -22.24
CA GLU A 76 11.70 21.46 -20.93
C GLU A 76 10.54 20.60 -20.39
N TYR A 77 9.52 20.34 -21.22
CA TYR A 77 8.42 19.45 -20.85
C TYR A 77 8.88 17.98 -20.67
N GLY A 78 9.81 17.52 -21.51
CA GLY A 78 10.40 16.18 -21.35
C GLY A 78 11.11 16.01 -20.02
N GLU A 79 11.93 16.98 -19.61
CA GLU A 79 12.60 16.98 -18.29
C GLU A 79 11.59 17.03 -17.13
N ALA A 80 10.58 17.90 -17.22
CA ALA A 80 9.51 17.98 -16.22
C ALA A 80 8.76 16.65 -16.06
N LEU A 81 8.45 15.98 -17.18
CA LEU A 81 7.80 14.66 -17.15
C LEU A 81 8.69 13.58 -16.51
N VAL A 82 10.00 13.59 -16.76
CA VAL A 82 10.92 12.66 -16.10
C VAL A 82 10.94 12.88 -14.59
N VAL A 83 11.07 14.14 -14.15
CA VAL A 83 11.04 14.48 -12.72
C VAL A 83 9.71 14.06 -12.08
N ALA A 84 8.59 14.36 -12.73
CA ALA A 84 7.27 13.94 -12.26
C ALA A 84 7.14 12.41 -12.20
N GLY A 85 7.68 11.67 -13.18
CA GLY A 85 7.71 10.22 -13.20
C GLY A 85 8.53 9.64 -12.06
N VAL A 86 9.72 10.18 -11.81
CA VAL A 86 10.58 9.75 -10.68
C VAL A 86 9.88 9.99 -9.35
N LEU A 87 9.31 11.18 -9.14
CA LEU A 87 8.58 11.52 -7.92
C LEU A 87 7.35 10.61 -7.73
N ALA A 88 6.58 10.37 -8.79
CA ALA A 88 5.41 9.49 -8.74
C ALA A 88 5.78 8.04 -8.38
N ILE A 89 6.87 7.51 -8.96
CA ILE A 89 7.38 6.17 -8.62
C ILE A 89 7.87 6.12 -7.17
N ALA A 90 8.61 7.13 -6.72
CA ALA A 90 9.10 7.21 -5.35
C ALA A 90 7.93 7.27 -4.35
N ILE A 91 6.92 8.12 -4.60
CA ILE A 91 5.74 8.23 -3.75
C ILE A 91 4.95 6.92 -3.73
N ARG A 92 4.65 6.35 -4.90
CA ARG A 92 3.92 5.08 -5.00
C ARG A 92 4.68 3.90 -4.37
N GLY A 93 5.99 3.85 -4.56
CA GLY A 93 6.83 2.76 -4.07
C GLY A 93 7.03 2.81 -2.56
N ALA A 94 7.33 4.01 -2.04
CA ALA A 94 7.82 4.18 -0.67
C ALA A 94 6.79 4.74 0.31
N VAL A 95 5.82 5.52 -0.14
CA VAL A 95 5.00 6.34 0.77
C VAL A 95 3.58 5.80 0.92
N VAL A 96 2.84 5.64 -0.18
CA VAL A 96 1.39 5.38 -0.13
C VAL A 96 0.96 4.34 -1.16
N GLN A 97 0.04 3.48 -0.75
CA GLN A 97 -0.63 2.52 -1.64
C GLN A 97 -2.14 2.60 -1.48
N ALA A 98 -2.86 2.61 -2.61
CA ALA A 98 -4.32 2.57 -2.63
C ALA A 98 -4.83 1.12 -2.55
N PHE A 99 -5.88 0.91 -1.75
CA PHE A 99 -6.59 -0.36 -1.63
C PHE A 99 -8.10 -0.16 -1.72
N LYS A 100 -8.79 -1.13 -2.30
CA LYS A 100 -10.26 -1.20 -2.33
C LYS A 100 -10.74 -2.25 -1.34
N ILE A 101 -11.81 -1.95 -0.61
CA ILE A 101 -12.42 -2.88 0.35
C ILE A 101 -13.43 -3.79 -0.36
N PRO A 102 -13.12 -5.10 -0.50
CA PRO A 102 -14.00 -6.03 -1.20
C PRO A 102 -14.97 -6.77 -0.28
N SER A 103 -14.77 -6.75 1.04
CA SER A 103 -15.52 -7.57 1.99
C SER A 103 -15.99 -6.80 3.22
N GLY A 104 -17.01 -7.33 3.90
CA GLY A 104 -17.62 -6.70 5.08
C GLY A 104 -16.96 -7.06 6.42
N SER A 105 -15.76 -7.63 6.44
CA SER A 105 -15.11 -8.06 7.70
C SER A 105 -14.69 -6.90 8.62
N MET A 106 -14.63 -5.69 8.10
CA MET A 106 -14.28 -4.47 8.83
C MET A 106 -15.47 -3.52 9.06
N LEU A 107 -16.71 -4.03 8.82
CA LEU A 107 -17.92 -3.27 9.14
C LEU A 107 -18.02 -3.01 10.65
N PRO A 108 -18.53 -1.86 11.08
CA PRO A 108 -19.00 -0.74 10.29
C PRO A 108 -17.92 0.27 9.90
N THR A 109 -16.68 0.08 10.38
CA THR A 109 -15.57 1.03 10.17
C THR A 109 -15.26 1.23 8.69
N LEU A 110 -15.09 0.13 7.95
CA LEU A 110 -14.88 0.16 6.50
C LEU A 110 -16.02 -0.55 5.79
N LEU A 111 -16.61 0.11 4.79
CA LEU A 111 -17.70 -0.42 3.98
C LEU A 111 -17.15 -1.06 2.70
N ILE A 112 -17.89 -2.03 2.18
CA ILE A 112 -17.60 -2.58 0.83
C ILE A 112 -17.72 -1.43 -0.18
N GLY A 113 -16.70 -1.30 -1.04
CA GLY A 113 -16.59 -0.22 -2.01
C GLY A 113 -15.85 1.03 -1.51
N ASP A 114 -15.37 1.03 -0.25
CA ASP A 114 -14.44 2.04 0.23
C ASP A 114 -13.07 1.87 -0.44
N HIS A 115 -12.45 2.98 -0.77
CA HIS A 115 -11.08 3.05 -1.27
C HIS A 115 -10.24 3.84 -0.28
N LEU A 116 -9.16 3.25 0.19
CA LEU A 116 -8.32 3.83 1.23
C LEU A 116 -6.86 3.92 0.80
N LEU A 117 -6.15 4.82 1.46
CA LEU A 117 -4.70 4.94 1.35
C LEU A 117 -4.04 4.29 2.55
N VAL A 118 -2.98 3.54 2.26
CA VAL A 118 -2.15 2.84 3.22
C VAL A 118 -0.77 3.47 3.24
N SER A 119 -0.33 3.92 4.41
CA SER A 119 1.02 4.42 4.62
C SER A 119 1.99 3.26 4.80
N LYS A 120 2.86 3.06 3.84
CA LYS A 120 3.99 2.11 3.94
C LYS A 120 5.12 2.68 4.80
N PHE A 121 5.31 4.00 4.71
CA PHE A 121 6.37 4.73 5.36
C PHE A 121 6.35 4.60 6.89
N LEU A 122 5.16 4.54 7.50
CA LEU A 122 5.01 4.51 8.96
C LEU A 122 5.71 3.30 9.60
N TYR A 123 5.59 2.12 8.96
CA TYR A 123 6.17 0.86 9.45
C TYR A 123 7.48 0.49 8.75
N GLY A 124 8.03 1.41 7.96
CA GLY A 124 9.26 1.25 7.20
C GLY A 124 9.01 0.74 5.77
N VAL A 125 9.76 1.33 4.84
CA VAL A 125 9.73 0.95 3.43
C VAL A 125 10.51 -0.35 3.27
N ARG A 126 9.86 -1.40 2.81
CA ARG A 126 10.53 -2.66 2.50
C ARG A 126 11.32 -2.53 1.20
N VAL A 127 12.59 -2.88 1.25
CA VAL A 127 13.41 -2.99 0.04
C VAL A 127 12.93 -4.22 -0.75
N PRO A 128 12.53 -4.07 -2.03
CA PRO A 128 12.07 -5.18 -2.83
C PRO A 128 13.07 -6.34 -2.82
N TYR A 129 12.56 -7.57 -2.74
CA TYR A 129 13.35 -8.82 -2.73
C TYR A 129 14.29 -9.02 -1.52
N THR A 130 14.12 -8.22 -0.45
CA THR A 130 14.88 -8.38 0.80
C THR A 130 13.95 -8.27 2.01
N ASP A 131 14.45 -8.69 3.20
CA ASP A 131 13.75 -8.50 4.46
C ASP A 131 14.11 -7.18 5.15
N ILE A 132 14.90 -6.34 4.47
CA ILE A 132 15.35 -5.06 5.01
C ILE A 132 14.21 -4.05 4.93
N ARG A 133 13.91 -3.41 6.07
CA ARG A 133 13.04 -2.24 6.16
C ARG A 133 13.86 -1.00 6.48
N LEU A 134 13.73 0.00 5.64
CA LEU A 134 14.35 1.30 5.83
C LEU A 134 13.34 2.29 6.44
N LEU A 135 13.86 3.25 7.20
CA LEU A 135 13.07 4.40 7.71
C LEU A 135 11.84 4.01 8.53
N ARG A 136 11.92 2.97 9.37
CA ARG A 136 10.83 2.59 10.27
C ARG A 136 10.63 3.66 11.35
N LEU A 137 9.48 4.35 11.32
CA LEU A 137 9.15 5.37 12.32
C LEU A 137 8.59 4.76 13.60
N ARG A 138 7.74 3.74 13.49
CA ARG A 138 7.19 2.98 14.62
C ARG A 138 6.69 1.59 14.21
N SER A 139 6.46 0.76 15.19
CA SER A 139 5.78 -0.53 15.04
C SER A 139 4.24 -0.35 14.97
N PRO A 140 3.51 -1.34 14.42
CA PRO A 140 2.06 -1.41 14.57
C PRO A 140 1.66 -1.40 16.05
N ARG A 141 0.55 -0.73 16.37
CA ARG A 141 0.00 -0.62 17.72
C ARG A 141 -1.44 -1.08 17.76
N ARG A 142 -1.91 -1.49 18.91
CA ARG A 142 -3.31 -1.82 19.14
C ARG A 142 -4.21 -0.67 18.68
N GLY A 143 -5.26 -1.02 17.95
CA GLY A 143 -6.15 -0.06 17.31
C GLY A 143 -5.76 0.30 15.87
N ASP A 144 -4.51 0.11 15.44
CA ASP A 144 -4.13 0.37 14.04
C ASP A 144 -4.84 -0.59 13.09
N ILE A 145 -5.43 -0.05 12.02
CA ILE A 145 -5.92 -0.87 10.91
C ILE A 145 -4.76 -1.09 9.94
N VAL A 146 -4.39 -2.34 9.76
CA VAL A 146 -3.23 -2.75 8.96
C VAL A 146 -3.65 -3.54 7.73
N VAL A 147 -2.94 -3.31 6.62
CA VAL A 147 -2.98 -4.17 5.44
C VAL A 147 -1.75 -5.06 5.46
N PHE A 148 -1.94 -6.35 5.21
CA PHE A 148 -0.88 -7.36 5.27
C PHE A 148 -1.12 -8.48 4.26
N ALA A 149 -0.04 -9.16 3.85
CA ALA A 149 -0.13 -10.38 3.07
C ALA A 149 -0.71 -11.51 3.94
N PHE A 150 -1.72 -12.20 3.43
CA PHE A 150 -2.37 -13.30 4.15
C PHE A 150 -1.37 -14.43 4.45
N PRO A 151 -1.27 -14.95 5.70
CA PRO A 151 -0.30 -15.96 6.06
C PRO A 151 -0.38 -17.27 5.27
N GLY A 152 -1.53 -17.57 4.68
CA GLY A 152 -1.73 -18.78 3.85
C GLY A 152 -1.52 -18.57 2.35
N ASP A 153 -1.44 -17.30 1.88
CA ASP A 153 -1.31 -16.99 0.46
C ASP A 153 -0.81 -15.54 0.28
N ASP A 154 0.47 -15.38 0.01
CA ASP A 154 1.13 -14.07 -0.12
C ASP A 154 0.61 -13.22 -1.29
N SER A 155 -0.15 -13.81 -2.21
CA SER A 155 -0.77 -13.10 -3.33
C SER A 155 -2.00 -12.30 -2.91
N LYS A 156 -2.54 -12.55 -1.71
CA LYS A 156 -3.74 -11.91 -1.18
C LYS A 156 -3.42 -10.96 -0.05
N ASP A 157 -3.85 -9.72 -0.19
CA ASP A 157 -3.77 -8.72 0.88
C ASP A 157 -5.08 -8.72 1.70
N PHE A 158 -4.93 -8.80 3.03
CA PHE A 158 -6.02 -8.69 3.99
C PHE A 158 -5.92 -7.39 4.76
N ILE A 159 -7.05 -6.92 5.25
CA ILE A 159 -7.14 -5.76 6.12
C ILE A 159 -7.84 -6.13 7.42
N LYS A 160 -7.19 -5.85 8.56
CA LYS A 160 -7.70 -6.11 9.91
C LYS A 160 -7.18 -5.05 10.88
N ARG A 161 -7.74 -5.04 12.08
CA ARG A 161 -7.28 -4.21 13.20
C ARG A 161 -6.35 -4.99 14.10
N VAL A 162 -5.23 -4.37 14.50
CA VAL A 162 -4.33 -4.91 15.52
C VAL A 162 -5.05 -4.89 16.86
N ILE A 163 -5.17 -6.05 17.49
CA ILE A 163 -5.78 -6.22 18.81
C ILE A 163 -4.74 -6.64 19.86
N GLY A 164 -3.86 -7.58 19.51
CA GLY A 164 -2.74 -8.02 20.37
C GLY A 164 -1.40 -7.60 19.79
N GLU A 165 -0.56 -7.02 20.64
CA GLU A 165 0.84 -6.68 20.37
C GLU A 165 1.77 -7.80 20.86
N PRO A 166 3.06 -7.86 20.41
CA PRO A 166 4.02 -8.83 20.91
C PRO A 166 4.06 -8.87 22.44
N GLY A 167 4.00 -10.07 23.04
CA GLY A 167 3.99 -10.29 24.48
C GLY A 167 2.61 -10.24 25.15
N ASP A 168 1.57 -9.75 24.47
CA ASP A 168 0.21 -9.76 25.02
C ASP A 168 -0.35 -11.18 25.14
N THR A 169 -1.05 -11.46 26.23
CA THR A 169 -1.92 -12.64 26.35
C THR A 169 -3.34 -12.26 26.01
N LEU A 170 -3.87 -12.82 24.92
CA LEU A 170 -5.19 -12.50 24.39
C LEU A 170 -6.17 -13.64 24.60
N GLU A 171 -7.37 -13.31 25.02
CA GLU A 171 -8.48 -14.24 25.17
C GLU A 171 -9.79 -13.58 24.70
N VAL A 172 -10.68 -14.37 24.12
CA VAL A 172 -12.07 -13.98 23.85
C VAL A 172 -12.98 -14.87 24.70
N ARG A 173 -13.76 -14.28 25.58
CA ARG A 173 -14.77 -14.94 26.39
C ARG A 173 -16.11 -14.25 26.18
N GLU A 174 -17.12 -15.01 25.80
CA GLU A 174 -18.48 -14.51 25.64
C GLU A 174 -18.52 -13.21 24.79
N LYS A 175 -17.85 -13.23 23.63
CA LYS A 175 -17.75 -12.08 22.70
C LYS A 175 -17.03 -10.84 23.30
N LYS A 176 -16.35 -10.97 24.42
CA LYS A 176 -15.52 -9.90 25.00
C LYS A 176 -14.06 -10.25 24.83
N VAL A 177 -13.28 -9.29 24.35
CA VAL A 177 -11.82 -9.45 24.20
C VAL A 177 -11.15 -9.06 25.52
N TYR A 178 -10.20 -9.87 25.95
CA TYR A 178 -9.37 -9.62 27.12
C TYR A 178 -7.91 -9.58 26.69
N ILE A 179 -7.16 -8.64 27.24
CA ILE A 179 -5.71 -8.52 27.07
C ILE A 179 -5.07 -8.54 28.43
N ASN A 180 -4.14 -9.47 28.64
CA ASN A 180 -3.42 -9.65 29.91
C ASN A 180 -4.39 -9.78 31.11
N GLY A 181 -5.51 -10.49 30.87
CA GLY A 181 -6.54 -10.72 31.88
C GLY A 181 -7.53 -9.58 32.09
N HIS A 182 -7.34 -8.41 31.48
CA HIS A 182 -8.23 -7.26 31.57
C HIS A 182 -9.13 -7.12 30.35
N PRO A 183 -10.41 -6.75 30.51
CA PRO A 183 -11.29 -6.51 29.39
C PRO A 183 -10.75 -5.34 28.54
N LEU A 184 -10.68 -5.54 27.24
CA LEU A 184 -10.29 -4.48 26.30
C LEU A 184 -11.43 -3.50 26.14
N GLU A 185 -11.15 -2.20 26.29
CA GLU A 185 -12.02 -1.15 25.75
C GLU A 185 -11.94 -1.23 24.23
N ASP A 186 -13.01 -1.75 23.62
CA ASP A 186 -13.06 -2.10 22.21
C ASP A 186 -14.18 -1.33 21.50
N PRO A 187 -13.96 -0.02 21.23
CA PRO A 187 -14.97 0.81 20.59
C PRO A 187 -15.19 0.48 19.11
N TRP A 188 -14.35 -0.37 18.55
CA TRP A 188 -14.38 -0.71 17.13
C TRP A 188 -15.15 -1.99 16.85
N GLY A 189 -15.09 -2.95 17.78
CA GLY A 189 -15.63 -4.29 17.61
C GLY A 189 -17.16 -4.31 17.62
N THR A 190 -17.75 -4.90 16.59
CA THR A 190 -19.19 -5.08 16.50
C THR A 190 -19.54 -6.56 16.47
N TRP A 191 -20.41 -6.96 17.40
CA TRP A 191 -20.99 -8.29 17.51
C TRP A 191 -22.46 -8.20 17.09
N ALA A 192 -22.72 -8.39 15.79
CA ALA A 192 -24.05 -8.20 15.20
C ALA A 192 -25.00 -9.39 15.43
N ASP A 193 -24.45 -10.61 15.62
CA ASP A 193 -25.24 -11.81 15.91
C ASP A 193 -25.52 -11.89 17.42
N ALA A 194 -26.79 -11.79 17.81
CA ALA A 194 -27.19 -11.91 19.21
C ALA A 194 -26.95 -13.32 19.79
N ARG A 195 -26.80 -14.34 18.93
CA ARG A 195 -26.56 -15.73 19.39
C ARG A 195 -25.14 -15.89 19.92
N MET A 196 -25.02 -16.51 21.07
CA MET A 196 -23.77 -16.97 21.64
C MET A 196 -23.48 -18.39 21.15
N LEU A 197 -22.37 -18.60 20.44
CA LEU A 197 -21.95 -19.94 20.07
C LEU A 197 -21.14 -20.54 21.24
N PRO A 198 -21.43 -21.81 21.64
CA PRO A 198 -20.65 -22.45 22.69
C PRO A 198 -19.21 -22.75 22.21
N PRO A 199 -18.24 -22.95 23.12
CA PRO A 199 -16.83 -23.22 22.75
C PRO A 199 -16.66 -24.39 21.78
N ALA A 200 -17.51 -25.43 21.89
CA ALA A 200 -17.51 -26.59 21.00
C ALA A 200 -17.92 -26.26 19.54
N ALA A 201 -18.61 -25.14 19.31
CA ALA A 201 -19.07 -24.72 17.97
C ALA A 201 -18.01 -23.92 17.19
N GLY A 202 -16.87 -23.56 17.82
CA GLY A 202 -15.77 -22.89 17.15
C GLY A 202 -15.17 -21.71 17.94
N LYS A 203 -14.24 -21.04 17.29
CA LYS A 203 -13.38 -19.99 17.89
C LYS A 203 -13.96 -18.57 17.80
N ARG A 204 -15.21 -18.41 17.40
CA ARG A 204 -15.80 -17.08 17.18
C ARG A 204 -15.99 -16.30 18.48
N ASP A 205 -16.72 -16.90 19.43
CA ASP A 205 -17.20 -16.25 20.65
C ASP A 205 -16.34 -16.60 21.88
N PHE A 206 -15.53 -17.66 21.74
CA PHE A 206 -14.57 -18.12 22.73
C PHE A 206 -13.25 -18.48 22.03
N PHE A 207 -12.14 -17.93 22.50
CA PHE A 207 -10.80 -18.19 21.93
C PHE A 207 -9.71 -17.92 22.97
N GLY A 208 -8.67 -18.74 22.97
CA GLY A 208 -7.50 -18.55 23.81
C GLY A 208 -7.65 -19.17 25.21
N PRO A 209 -6.85 -18.72 26.21
CA PRO A 209 -5.83 -17.67 26.08
C PRO A 209 -4.66 -18.07 25.16
N VAL A 210 -4.10 -17.10 24.46
CA VAL A 210 -2.87 -17.28 23.66
C VAL A 210 -1.94 -16.09 23.86
N THR A 211 -0.64 -16.34 23.92
CA THR A 211 0.36 -15.26 23.98
C THR A 211 0.85 -14.95 22.58
N VAL A 212 0.87 -13.65 22.24
CA VAL A 212 1.35 -13.15 20.96
C VAL A 212 2.88 -13.24 20.93
N PRO A 213 3.49 -14.00 20.00
CA PRO A 213 4.94 -14.13 19.92
C PRO A 213 5.62 -12.82 19.56
N GLU A 214 6.92 -12.72 19.87
CA GLU A 214 7.74 -11.58 19.43
C GLU A 214 7.75 -11.43 17.91
N GLY A 215 7.64 -10.19 17.43
CA GLY A 215 7.59 -9.89 16.02
C GLY A 215 6.29 -10.27 15.30
N MET A 216 5.25 -10.68 16.04
CA MET A 216 3.94 -11.04 15.53
C MET A 216 2.83 -10.18 16.10
N TYR A 217 1.68 -10.17 15.42
CA TYR A 217 0.50 -9.41 15.83
C TYR A 217 -0.74 -10.29 15.76
N PHE A 218 -1.65 -10.10 16.72
CA PHE A 218 -2.98 -10.68 16.66
C PHE A 218 -3.95 -9.64 16.11
N VAL A 219 -4.59 -9.97 15.00
CA VAL A 219 -5.47 -9.02 14.31
C VAL A 219 -6.89 -9.57 14.22
N MET A 220 -7.88 -8.68 14.35
CA MET A 220 -9.29 -9.03 14.21
C MET A 220 -10.00 -8.07 13.25
N GLY A 221 -11.06 -8.58 12.61
CA GLY A 221 -11.99 -7.72 11.91
C GLY A 221 -12.91 -6.99 12.88
N ASP A 222 -13.30 -5.76 12.56
CA ASP A 222 -14.25 -5.01 13.38
C ASP A 222 -15.64 -5.64 13.38
N ASN A 223 -16.03 -6.32 12.29
CA ASN A 223 -17.20 -7.21 12.24
C ASN A 223 -16.85 -8.57 12.86
N ARG A 224 -16.88 -8.65 14.17
CA ARG A 224 -16.38 -9.79 14.96
C ARG A 224 -17.02 -11.12 14.59
N ASP A 225 -18.32 -11.14 14.33
CA ASP A 225 -19.07 -12.36 13.99
C ASP A 225 -18.82 -12.82 12.55
N ARG A 226 -18.42 -11.92 11.65
CA ARG A 226 -18.25 -12.19 10.22
C ARG A 226 -16.85 -11.89 9.71
N SER A 227 -15.85 -12.17 10.53
CA SER A 227 -14.45 -11.98 10.18
C SER A 227 -13.68 -13.30 10.30
N LEU A 228 -13.04 -13.68 9.20
CA LEU A 228 -11.99 -14.68 9.21
C LEU A 228 -10.68 -13.95 9.55
N ASP A 229 -10.19 -14.13 10.79
CA ASP A 229 -9.06 -13.40 11.35
C ASP A 229 -8.16 -14.28 12.22
N SER A 230 -7.30 -13.70 13.02
CA SER A 230 -6.31 -14.42 13.83
C SER A 230 -6.89 -15.48 14.74
N ARG A 231 -8.15 -15.41 15.11
CA ARG A 231 -8.83 -16.48 15.85
C ARG A 231 -8.85 -17.81 15.09
N PHE A 232 -8.77 -17.76 13.77
CA PHE A 232 -8.91 -18.95 12.90
C PHE A 232 -7.58 -19.38 12.28
N TRP A 233 -6.74 -18.43 11.83
CA TRP A 233 -5.50 -18.74 11.12
C TRP A 233 -4.21 -18.32 11.86
N GLY A 234 -4.31 -17.75 13.09
CA GLY A 234 -3.15 -17.44 13.93
C GLY A 234 -2.62 -16.01 13.77
N PHE A 235 -1.33 -15.83 13.97
CA PHE A 235 -0.68 -14.53 14.04
C PHE A 235 -0.21 -14.02 12.68
N VAL A 236 -0.03 -12.69 12.58
CA VAL A 236 0.58 -12.01 11.43
C VAL A 236 1.99 -11.59 11.80
N GLU A 237 2.97 -12.05 11.04
CA GLU A 237 4.35 -11.60 11.16
C GLU A 237 4.48 -10.11 10.81
N ASP A 238 5.31 -9.38 11.54
CA ASP A 238 5.64 -7.99 11.23
C ASP A 238 6.09 -7.82 9.77
N ALA A 239 6.88 -8.76 9.27
CA ALA A 239 7.38 -8.78 7.90
C ALA A 239 6.26 -8.80 6.84
N ARG A 240 5.08 -9.35 7.16
CA ARG A 240 3.93 -9.42 6.24
C ARG A 240 3.10 -8.16 6.20
N ILE A 241 3.27 -7.23 7.16
CA ILE A 241 2.50 -6.00 7.22
C ILE A 241 2.97 -5.03 6.14
N ARG A 242 2.04 -4.63 5.24
CA ARG A 242 2.27 -3.68 4.14
C ARG A 242 2.27 -2.24 4.62
N GLY A 243 1.41 -1.90 5.59
CA GLY A 243 1.31 -0.56 6.14
C GLY A 243 0.01 -0.32 6.90
N LYS A 244 -0.16 0.92 7.39
CA LYS A 244 -1.34 1.39 8.12
C LYS A 244 -2.34 2.07 7.18
N ALA A 245 -3.60 1.66 7.22
CA ALA A 245 -4.70 2.42 6.62
C ALA A 245 -4.91 3.72 7.39
N PHE A 246 -4.98 4.86 6.71
CA PHE A 246 -5.06 6.15 7.39
C PHE A 246 -6.12 7.10 6.86
N ILE A 247 -6.55 7.00 5.60
CA ILE A 247 -7.57 7.86 5.02
C ILE A 247 -8.41 7.12 3.97
N LEU A 248 -9.71 7.39 3.98
CA LEU A 248 -10.65 7.04 2.92
C LEU A 248 -10.65 8.17 1.89
N TYR A 249 -10.19 7.90 0.66
CA TYR A 249 -10.18 8.93 -0.38
C TYR A 249 -11.36 8.84 -1.33
N TRP A 250 -11.99 7.66 -1.43
CA TRP A 250 -13.19 7.42 -2.25
C TRP A 250 -14.06 6.35 -1.62
N SER A 251 -15.39 6.45 -1.81
CA SER A 251 -16.34 5.43 -1.38
C SER A 251 -17.48 5.31 -2.38
N TRP A 252 -17.71 4.09 -2.85
CA TRP A 252 -18.75 3.78 -3.82
C TRP A 252 -19.79 2.84 -3.25
N ASP A 253 -21.05 3.20 -3.38
CA ASP A 253 -22.20 2.37 -3.06
C ASP A 253 -22.65 1.60 -4.31
N SER A 254 -22.29 0.32 -4.39
CA SER A 254 -22.62 -0.50 -5.55
C SER A 254 -24.11 -0.85 -5.61
N GLU A 255 -24.80 -0.89 -4.47
CA GLU A 255 -26.24 -1.20 -4.42
C GLU A 255 -27.07 -0.03 -4.95
N ASN A 256 -26.72 1.19 -4.56
CA ASN A 256 -27.42 2.41 -4.98
C ASN A 256 -26.74 3.13 -6.16
N THR A 257 -25.65 2.56 -6.71
CA THR A 257 -24.89 3.09 -7.86
C THR A 257 -24.53 4.57 -7.70
N ARG A 258 -24.04 4.96 -6.52
CA ARG A 258 -23.69 6.35 -6.19
C ARG A 258 -22.47 6.46 -5.28
N PRO A 259 -21.73 7.60 -5.33
CA PRO A 259 -20.66 7.86 -4.40
C PRO A 259 -21.21 8.18 -3.00
N ARG A 260 -20.53 7.70 -1.95
CA ARG A 260 -20.79 8.05 -0.56
C ARG A 260 -19.94 9.25 -0.15
N LEU A 261 -20.32 10.46 -0.61
CA LEU A 261 -19.51 11.70 -0.45
C LEU A 261 -19.12 12.01 1.00
N ARG A 262 -20.00 11.70 1.97
CA ARG A 262 -19.74 11.94 3.41
C ARG A 262 -18.61 11.08 3.98
N ARG A 263 -18.19 10.04 3.28
CA ARG A 263 -17.08 9.17 3.70
C ARG A 263 -15.74 9.57 3.11
N MET A 264 -15.75 10.45 2.11
CA MET A 264 -14.51 10.89 1.46
C MET A 264 -13.69 11.78 2.39
N ALA A 265 -12.37 11.66 2.30
CA ALA A 265 -11.37 12.35 3.13
C ALA A 265 -11.48 12.05 4.64
N ASN A 266 -12.22 11.01 5.05
CA ASN A 266 -12.29 10.63 6.47
C ASN A 266 -10.98 9.94 6.90
N ILE A 267 -10.45 10.40 8.02
CA ILE A 267 -9.31 9.75 8.68
C ILE A 267 -9.79 8.46 9.33
N ILE A 268 -9.01 7.40 9.17
CA ILE A 268 -9.29 6.08 9.74
C ILE A 268 -8.59 5.99 11.10
N HIS A 269 -9.38 5.73 12.16
CA HIS A 269 -8.93 5.60 13.55
C HIS A 269 -9.05 4.17 14.04
#